data_bd1e0a9e3767180585575799a18d771a
#
_entry.id   bd1e0a9e3767180585575799a18d771a
#
_cell.length_a   1.000
_cell.length_b   1.000
_cell.length_c   1.000
_cell.angle_alpha   90.00
_cell.angle_beta   90.00
_cell.angle_gamma   90.00
#
_symmetry.space_group_name_H-M   'P 1'
#
loop_
_entity.id
_entity.type
_entity.pdbx_description
1 polymer ?
#
loop_
_entity_poly.entity_id
_entity_poly.type
_entity_poly.pdbx_seq_one_letter_code
_entity_poly.pdbx_strand_id
1 'polypeptide(L)'
;MKTLGTTLLLLVGLCLPVISQTNRVNAQSSPSFTVRRVLLLSIDGLHAVDLAIFVRSHPNSALAQLSSSGITYTEASTSKPSNSFPGLLSIVTGGSPISTGVWYEGAYARSLSPPGSNCKTVGTEVIWSNSLDRDKKVLDAGGGIDPAKLPLDPSKGCVPVYPHSFLRVNTIFEVAHSAGMRTGWIDKHPSYEMVSGPSGMGVDDLFTPEIGSATRDVKGQEAYDDVKVQAILNEIEGQDHAGKVSVGVPALFGMAFQVFRFAQVTPTGGYTDASGTPSAPLLDAIEHTDQSIGKMVRALKARGLFDSTLIIITAKHAQAPIDRSKRRIIDDTIIPNLVNRVKGGLVALSYADGNITSIWLTDQSQAGKVAETLSQPSNQSAAGIQKVLWGESLKLMTNDPIQDIRVPDIVVIPNLGDIYAPAGDTILAAHGGFSEEDTHVALLVSSPGFSQRMIKTPVQTTQIAPTILKALGLNPRTLQAVEKENTTSLPGLFEGAEPGAKTSQAAPGAGTASLGADSRSSRR
;
A
#
# COMPACT_ATOMS: atom_id res chain seq x y z
N MET A 1 -49.99 70.37 -59.59
CA MET A 1 -48.89 71.20 -60.01
C MET A 1 -48.08 71.58 -58.81
N LYS A 2 -47.14 70.81 -58.46
CA LYS A 2 -45.98 71.14 -57.55
C LYS A 2 -45.00 70.01 -57.67
N THR A 3 -43.83 70.30 -58.20
CA THR A 3 -42.68 69.46 -58.43
C THR A 3 -41.99 69.11 -57.13
N LEU A 4 -41.77 67.84 -56.90
CA LEU A 4 -40.92 67.35 -55.81
C LEU A 4 -39.50 67.24 -56.33
N GLY A 5 -38.63 67.95 -55.68
CA GLY A 5 -37.17 67.79 -55.87
C GLY A 5 -36.60 66.72 -54.92
N THR A 6 -35.91 65.74 -55.46
CA THR A 6 -35.29 64.69 -54.70
C THR A 6 -33.79 65.07 -54.43
N THR A 7 -33.45 65.28 -53.15
CA THR A 7 -32.08 65.56 -52.71
C THR A 7 -31.42 64.26 -52.33
N LEU A 8 -30.34 63.91 -53.01
CA LEU A 8 -29.47 62.75 -52.76
C LEU A 8 -28.42 63.08 -51.69
N LEU A 9 -28.53 62.53 -50.50
CA LEU A 9 -27.48 62.64 -49.48
C LEU A 9 -26.43 61.49 -49.64
N LEU A 10 -25.20 61.84 -49.90
CA LEU A 10 -24.05 60.96 -49.85
C LEU A 10 -23.63 60.81 -48.38
N LEU A 11 -23.74 59.62 -47.80
CA LEU A 11 -23.15 59.24 -46.53
C LEU A 11 -21.75 58.69 -46.79
N VAL A 12 -20.71 59.44 -46.40
CA VAL A 12 -19.32 58.99 -46.34
C VAL A 12 -19.15 58.23 -45.03
N GLY A 13 -19.04 56.90 -45.14
CA GLY A 13 -18.75 56.03 -43.98
C GLY A 13 -17.29 56.10 -43.58
N LEU A 14 -16.99 56.69 -42.42
CA LEU A 14 -15.67 56.54 -41.77
C LEU A 14 -15.53 55.16 -41.18
N CYS A 15 -14.72 54.28 -41.77
CA CYS A 15 -14.25 53.06 -41.15
C CYS A 15 -13.16 53.38 -40.12
N LEU A 16 -13.48 53.38 -38.84
CA LEU A 16 -12.49 53.34 -37.75
C LEU A 16 -12.02 51.88 -37.54
N PRO A 17 -10.68 51.62 -37.47
CA PRO A 17 -10.21 50.29 -37.14
C PRO A 17 -10.48 50.01 -35.67
N VAL A 18 -11.29 48.95 -35.39
CA VAL A 18 -11.44 48.38 -34.06
C VAL A 18 -10.11 47.68 -33.72
N ILE A 19 -9.31 48.35 -32.90
CA ILE A 19 -8.14 47.69 -32.28
C ILE A 19 -8.66 46.74 -31.23
N SER A 20 -8.75 45.46 -31.59
CA SER A 20 -9.02 44.37 -30.66
C SER A 20 -7.83 44.24 -29.72
N GLN A 21 -7.90 44.77 -28.53
CA GLN A 21 -6.96 44.48 -27.46
C GLN A 21 -7.18 43.03 -27.04
N THR A 22 -6.37 42.14 -27.59
CA THR A 22 -6.20 40.79 -27.03
C THR A 22 -5.57 40.94 -25.65
N ASN A 23 -6.38 40.88 -24.60
CA ASN A 23 -5.91 40.64 -23.25
C ASN A 23 -5.15 39.32 -23.28
N ARG A 24 -3.82 39.41 -23.39
CA ARG A 24 -2.94 38.28 -23.02
C ARG A 24 -3.16 38.07 -21.53
N VAL A 25 -4.02 37.11 -21.19
CA VAL A 25 -4.00 36.48 -19.88
C VAL A 25 -2.61 35.89 -19.76
N ASN A 26 -1.74 36.57 -19.01
CA ASN A 26 -0.49 35.98 -18.57
C ASN A 26 -0.89 34.71 -17.81
N ALA A 27 -0.74 33.57 -18.45
CA ALA A 27 -0.70 32.31 -17.75
C ALA A 27 0.48 32.44 -16.77
N GLN A 28 0.18 32.80 -15.53
CA GLN A 28 1.13 32.62 -14.43
C GLN A 28 1.51 31.14 -14.46
N SER A 29 2.73 30.86 -14.90
CA SER A 29 3.33 29.54 -14.70
C SER A 29 3.23 29.27 -13.21
N SER A 30 2.35 28.35 -12.84
CA SER A 30 2.32 27.79 -11.49
C SER A 30 3.76 27.44 -11.15
N PRO A 31 4.29 27.82 -9.99
CA PRO A 31 5.65 27.47 -9.61
C PRO A 31 5.76 25.94 -9.75
N SER A 32 6.68 25.48 -10.59
CA SER A 32 6.91 24.05 -10.78
C SER A 32 7.45 23.52 -9.47
N PHE A 33 6.56 22.93 -8.65
CA PHE A 33 6.96 22.27 -7.43
C PHE A 33 7.85 21.08 -7.81
N THR A 34 9.10 21.12 -7.39
CA THR A 34 10.06 20.06 -7.68
C THR A 34 10.20 19.19 -6.44
N VAL A 35 9.65 17.99 -6.49
CA VAL A 35 9.87 16.98 -5.46
C VAL A 35 11.31 16.48 -5.55
N ARG A 36 12.04 16.59 -4.45
CA ARG A 36 13.38 16.02 -4.29
C ARG A 36 13.42 14.88 -3.31
N ARG A 37 12.37 14.77 -2.47
CA ARG A 37 12.26 13.76 -1.42
C ARG A 37 10.83 13.29 -1.26
N VAL A 38 10.69 12.06 -0.83
CA VAL A 38 9.41 11.47 -0.40
C VAL A 38 9.58 10.93 1.01
N LEU A 39 8.73 11.40 1.92
CA LEU A 39 8.53 10.82 3.26
C LEU A 39 7.24 10.00 3.22
N LEU A 40 7.37 8.68 3.31
CA LEU A 40 6.27 7.73 3.29
C LEU A 40 5.99 7.24 4.72
N LEU A 41 4.80 7.53 5.23
CA LEU A 41 4.36 7.14 6.58
C LEU A 41 3.19 6.17 6.49
N SER A 42 3.36 4.96 7.00
CA SER A 42 2.28 3.99 7.18
C SER A 42 1.84 4.00 8.63
N ILE A 43 0.54 4.21 8.88
CA ILE A 43 -0.04 4.11 10.22
C ILE A 43 -0.90 2.85 10.22
N ASP A 44 -0.36 1.74 10.73
CA ASP A 44 -1.04 0.45 10.69
C ASP A 44 -2.40 0.54 11.38
N GLY A 45 -3.44 0.08 10.71
CA GLY A 45 -4.82 0.11 11.19
C GLY A 45 -5.62 1.38 10.86
N LEU A 46 -5.02 2.43 10.28
CA LEU A 46 -5.69 3.72 10.07
C LEU A 46 -6.72 3.65 8.92
N HIS A 47 -8.01 3.71 9.28
CA HIS A 47 -9.09 3.84 8.30
C HIS A 47 -9.18 5.26 7.74
N ALA A 48 -9.82 5.40 6.58
CA ALA A 48 -10.19 6.70 6.03
C ALA A 48 -11.10 7.50 6.99
N VAL A 49 -12.00 6.82 7.69
CA VAL A 49 -12.91 7.43 8.67
C VAL A 49 -12.15 7.98 9.90
N ASP A 50 -11.10 7.29 10.36
CA ASP A 50 -10.28 7.76 11.50
C ASP A 50 -9.60 9.08 11.18
N LEU A 51 -8.96 9.16 10.00
CA LEU A 51 -8.35 10.40 9.52
C LEU A 51 -9.38 11.53 9.41
N ALA A 52 -10.55 11.25 8.85
CA ALA A 52 -11.60 12.24 8.65
C ALA A 52 -12.17 12.76 9.98
N ILE A 53 -12.40 11.88 10.96
CA ILE A 53 -12.87 12.26 12.31
C ILE A 53 -11.79 13.09 13.01
N PHE A 54 -10.54 12.61 13.01
CA PHE A 54 -9.44 13.25 13.72
C PHE A 54 -9.14 14.65 13.18
N VAL A 55 -8.99 14.81 11.87
CA VAL A 55 -8.73 16.11 11.23
C VAL A 55 -9.84 17.12 11.53
N ARG A 56 -11.11 16.69 11.54
CA ARG A 56 -12.26 17.57 11.84
C ARG A 56 -12.30 18.00 13.31
N SER A 57 -11.99 17.09 14.23
CA SER A 57 -12.02 17.38 15.67
C SER A 57 -10.76 18.08 16.18
N HIS A 58 -9.63 17.98 15.45
CA HIS A 58 -8.32 18.55 15.83
C HIS A 58 -7.76 19.45 14.71
N PRO A 59 -8.38 20.61 14.42
CA PRO A 59 -8.04 21.45 13.26
C PRO A 59 -6.62 22.03 13.29
N ASN A 60 -5.97 22.02 14.45
CA ASN A 60 -4.59 22.49 14.63
C ASN A 60 -3.56 21.35 14.62
N SER A 61 -3.97 20.09 14.45
CA SER A 61 -3.10 18.93 14.40
C SER A 61 -2.20 18.93 13.15
N ALA A 62 -1.12 18.16 13.19
CA ALA A 62 -0.23 18.00 12.05
C ALA A 62 -0.96 17.37 10.85
N LEU A 63 -1.79 16.37 11.08
CA LEU A 63 -2.63 15.73 10.07
C LEU A 63 -3.61 16.72 9.43
N ALA A 64 -4.23 17.62 10.23
CA ALA A 64 -5.11 18.65 9.71
C ALA A 64 -4.35 19.68 8.85
N GLN A 65 -3.17 20.12 9.30
CA GLN A 65 -2.32 21.03 8.54
C GLN A 65 -1.85 20.41 7.21
N LEU A 66 -1.44 19.13 7.22
CA LEU A 66 -1.05 18.41 6.01
C LEU A 66 -2.25 18.21 5.07
N SER A 67 -3.44 17.96 5.61
CA SER A 67 -4.67 17.86 4.81
C SER A 67 -5.04 19.20 4.15
N SER A 68 -4.78 20.33 4.83
CA SER A 68 -5.07 21.68 4.27
C SER A 68 -4.15 22.06 3.11
N SER A 69 -2.97 21.43 3.01
CA SER A 69 -2.01 21.57 1.90
C SER A 69 -1.81 20.22 1.18
N GLY A 70 -2.89 19.47 0.99
CA GLY A 70 -2.80 18.12 0.45
C GLY A 70 -4.05 17.65 -0.28
N ILE A 71 -3.92 16.45 -0.85
CA ILE A 71 -4.99 15.72 -1.53
C ILE A 71 -5.33 14.51 -0.66
N THR A 72 -6.58 14.47 -0.16
CA THR A 72 -7.12 13.32 0.55
C THR A 72 -7.92 12.45 -0.41
N TYR A 73 -7.57 11.17 -0.52
CA TYR A 73 -8.30 10.18 -1.30
C TYR A 73 -9.27 9.47 -0.36
N THR A 74 -10.57 9.76 -0.50
CA THR A 74 -11.59 9.28 0.45
C THR A 74 -12.01 7.84 0.21
N GLU A 75 -11.69 7.28 -0.95
CA GLU A 75 -12.04 5.90 -1.36
C GLU A 75 -10.76 5.09 -1.67
N ALA A 76 -9.78 5.20 -0.78
CA ALA A 76 -8.54 4.45 -0.93
C ALA A 76 -8.67 3.06 -0.29
N SER A 77 -8.31 2.02 -1.04
CA SER A 77 -8.28 0.65 -0.54
C SER A 77 -6.88 0.05 -0.60
N THR A 78 -6.56 -0.74 0.43
CA THR A 78 -5.34 -1.54 0.44
C THR A 78 -5.51 -2.82 -0.36
N SER A 79 -4.45 -3.64 -0.45
CA SER A 79 -4.48 -4.95 -1.10
C SER A 79 -5.46 -5.92 -0.43
N LYS A 80 -5.85 -6.93 -1.17
CA LYS A 80 -6.57 -8.10 -0.66
C LYS A 80 -5.68 -9.33 -0.79
N PRO A 81 -5.39 -9.99 0.32
CA PRO A 81 -5.84 -9.76 1.70
C PRO A 81 -5.24 -8.49 2.33
N SER A 82 -5.98 -7.91 3.29
CA SER A 82 -5.58 -6.69 4.01
C SER A 82 -4.66 -7.04 5.18
N ASN A 83 -3.41 -7.36 4.87
CA ASN A 83 -2.43 -7.78 5.87
C ASN A 83 -1.13 -6.97 5.73
N SER A 84 -0.33 -6.96 6.77
CA SER A 84 0.90 -6.15 6.87
C SER A 84 1.86 -6.34 5.69
N PHE A 85 2.13 -7.59 5.25
CA PHE A 85 3.07 -7.85 4.15
C PHE A 85 2.48 -7.54 2.78
N PRO A 86 1.35 -8.11 2.33
CA PRO A 86 0.78 -7.75 1.03
C PRO A 86 0.42 -6.26 0.97
N GLY A 87 -0.04 -5.65 2.07
CA GLY A 87 -0.32 -4.22 2.14
C GLY A 87 0.92 -3.35 1.93
N LEU A 88 2.01 -3.62 2.66
CA LEU A 88 3.26 -2.88 2.47
C LEU A 88 3.82 -3.10 1.06
N LEU A 89 3.84 -4.36 0.60
CA LEU A 89 4.36 -4.67 -0.73
C LEU A 89 3.54 -4.01 -1.83
N SER A 90 2.22 -3.87 -1.67
CA SER A 90 1.42 -3.10 -2.61
C SER A 90 1.87 -1.64 -2.70
N ILE A 91 2.18 -1.03 -1.55
CA ILE A 91 2.64 0.36 -1.45
C ILE A 91 4.03 0.54 -2.11
N VAL A 92 4.94 -0.42 -1.95
CA VAL A 92 6.34 -0.25 -2.38
C VAL A 92 6.69 -0.92 -3.71
N THR A 93 5.81 -1.79 -4.26
CA THR A 93 6.04 -2.44 -5.57
C THR A 93 5.07 -1.97 -6.65
N GLY A 94 3.92 -1.44 -6.25
CA GLY A 94 2.84 -1.11 -7.17
C GLY A 94 2.04 -2.31 -7.68
N GLY A 95 2.19 -3.48 -7.06
CA GLY A 95 1.49 -4.71 -7.43
C GLY A 95 0.76 -5.40 -6.28
N SER A 96 -0.12 -6.29 -6.67
CA SER A 96 -0.88 -7.16 -5.76
C SER A 96 -0.09 -8.44 -5.44
N PRO A 97 -0.61 -9.33 -4.57
CA PRO A 97 -0.05 -10.66 -4.34
C PRO A 97 0.17 -11.49 -5.61
N ILE A 98 -0.57 -11.23 -6.69
CA ILE A 98 -0.39 -11.86 -8.02
C ILE A 98 1.03 -11.64 -8.54
N SER A 99 1.53 -10.41 -8.47
CA SER A 99 2.87 -10.06 -8.94
C SER A 99 3.94 -10.28 -7.87
N THR A 100 3.67 -9.94 -6.61
CA THR A 100 4.66 -10.02 -5.54
C THR A 100 4.98 -11.45 -5.13
N GLY A 101 4.03 -12.38 -5.27
CA GLY A 101 4.15 -13.77 -4.81
C GLY A 101 4.10 -13.91 -3.29
N VAL A 102 3.68 -12.86 -2.58
CA VAL A 102 3.50 -12.81 -1.13
C VAL A 102 2.02 -12.61 -0.85
N TRP A 103 1.34 -13.73 -0.55
CA TRP A 103 -0.09 -13.73 -0.28
C TRP A 103 -0.41 -13.20 1.11
N TYR A 104 0.39 -13.58 2.10
CA TYR A 104 0.18 -13.26 3.50
C TYR A 104 1.51 -13.27 4.26
N GLU A 105 1.55 -12.91 5.54
CA GLU A 105 2.75 -13.10 6.37
C GLU A 105 3.06 -14.58 6.62
N GLY A 106 2.05 -15.43 6.64
CA GLY A 106 2.16 -16.88 6.69
C GLY A 106 1.69 -17.53 5.40
N ALA A 107 2.44 -18.48 4.87
CA ALA A 107 2.14 -19.21 3.65
C ALA A 107 2.73 -20.62 3.68
N TYR A 108 2.25 -21.51 2.81
CA TYR A 108 2.86 -22.80 2.56
C TYR A 108 3.61 -22.79 1.24
N ALA A 109 4.91 -22.96 1.30
CA ALA A 109 5.76 -23.01 0.11
C ALA A 109 6.06 -24.47 -0.28
N ARG A 110 5.36 -24.99 -1.29
CA ARG A 110 5.47 -26.38 -1.74
C ARG A 110 6.85 -26.73 -2.33
N SER A 111 7.61 -25.74 -2.80
CA SER A 111 8.93 -25.92 -3.41
C SER A 111 10.10 -25.75 -2.45
N LEU A 112 9.87 -25.21 -1.26
CA LEU A 112 10.90 -24.99 -0.26
C LEU A 112 10.92 -26.14 0.72
N SER A 113 12.04 -26.30 1.40
CA SER A 113 12.27 -27.32 2.42
C SER A 113 12.26 -26.71 3.82
N PRO A 114 11.84 -27.47 4.84
CA PRO A 114 11.87 -27.01 6.22
C PRO A 114 13.27 -26.62 6.68
N PRO A 115 13.39 -25.66 7.60
CA PRO A 115 14.66 -25.37 8.27
C PRO A 115 15.31 -26.63 8.82
N GLY A 116 16.61 -26.77 8.67
CA GLY A 116 17.39 -27.93 9.18
C GLY A 116 17.16 -29.26 8.47
N SER A 117 16.29 -29.36 7.46
CA SER A 117 15.95 -30.60 6.76
C SER A 117 17.04 -31.09 5.80
N ASN A 118 18.07 -30.28 5.51
CA ASN A 118 19.05 -30.52 4.46
C ASN A 118 18.39 -30.84 3.10
N CYS A 119 17.26 -30.23 2.81
CA CYS A 119 16.46 -30.38 1.58
C CYS A 119 16.05 -31.82 1.25
N LYS A 120 15.91 -32.69 2.26
CA LYS A 120 15.45 -34.08 2.08
C LYS A 120 13.96 -34.17 1.73
N THR A 121 13.19 -33.15 2.10
CA THR A 121 11.75 -33.05 1.85
C THR A 121 11.42 -31.66 1.37
N VAL A 122 10.36 -31.51 0.56
CA VAL A 122 9.80 -30.22 0.14
C VAL A 122 8.42 -30.03 0.71
N GLY A 123 8.00 -28.80 0.79
CA GLY A 123 6.76 -28.36 1.42
C GLY A 123 7.00 -27.94 2.86
N THR A 124 6.92 -26.63 3.11
CA THR A 124 7.12 -26.07 4.44
C THR A 124 6.25 -24.84 4.63
N GLU A 125 5.87 -24.60 5.87
CA GLU A 125 5.37 -23.31 6.30
C GLU A 125 6.47 -22.26 6.20
N VAL A 126 6.07 -21.05 5.79
CA VAL A 126 6.91 -19.86 5.73
C VAL A 126 6.20 -18.76 6.48
N ILE A 127 6.80 -18.23 7.54
CA ILE A 127 6.23 -17.15 8.36
C ILE A 127 7.22 -16.00 8.42
N TRP A 128 6.78 -14.82 7.96
CA TRP A 128 7.57 -13.59 7.98
C TRP A 128 7.25 -12.77 9.24
N SER A 129 7.62 -13.26 10.40
CA SER A 129 7.37 -12.61 11.69
C SER A 129 8.60 -12.68 12.60
N ASN A 130 8.45 -12.25 13.84
CA ASN A 130 9.51 -12.37 14.86
C ASN A 130 9.85 -13.81 15.25
N SER A 131 9.18 -14.80 14.70
CA SER A 131 9.58 -16.21 14.84
C SER A 131 10.95 -16.49 14.20
N LEU A 132 11.35 -15.66 13.23
CA LEU A 132 12.63 -15.75 12.53
C LEU A 132 13.80 -15.12 13.30
N ASP A 133 13.53 -14.31 14.32
CA ASP A 133 14.54 -13.57 15.05
C ASP A 133 15.44 -14.48 15.90
N ARG A 134 16.69 -14.09 16.08
CA ARG A 134 17.58 -14.74 17.05
C ARG A 134 17.03 -14.61 18.46
N ASP A 135 16.62 -13.41 18.85
CA ASP A 135 15.92 -13.15 20.10
C ASP A 135 14.83 -12.07 19.92
N LYS A 136 13.57 -12.50 19.86
CA LYS A 136 12.41 -11.61 19.69
C LYS A 136 12.06 -10.76 20.92
N LYS A 137 12.82 -10.84 22.01
CA LYS A 137 12.57 -10.07 23.25
C LYS A 137 13.47 -8.84 23.39
N VAL A 138 14.44 -8.68 22.49
CA VAL A 138 15.37 -7.55 22.49
C VAL A 138 15.18 -6.71 21.22
N LEU A 139 15.45 -5.41 21.34
CA LEU A 139 15.14 -4.43 20.31
C LEU A 139 15.84 -4.69 18.97
N ASP A 140 17.07 -5.19 19.00
CA ASP A 140 17.85 -5.56 17.81
C ASP A 140 17.61 -7.01 17.33
N ALA A 141 16.56 -7.65 17.85
CA ALA A 141 16.22 -9.04 17.55
C ALA A 141 17.37 -10.05 17.80
N GLY A 142 18.30 -9.71 18.71
CA GLY A 142 19.50 -10.52 18.99
C GLY A 142 20.52 -10.51 17.84
N GLY A 143 20.52 -9.44 17.03
CA GLY A 143 21.32 -9.33 15.81
C GLY A 143 20.59 -9.77 14.54
N GLY A 144 19.24 -9.70 14.55
CA GLY A 144 18.39 -9.89 13.39
C GLY A 144 17.93 -11.34 13.15
N ILE A 145 17.68 -11.67 11.88
CA ILE A 145 17.17 -12.99 11.45
C ILE A 145 18.18 -14.10 11.77
N ASP A 146 17.68 -15.21 12.29
CA ASP A 146 18.42 -16.45 12.45
C ASP A 146 18.35 -17.31 11.17
N PRO A 147 19.44 -17.48 10.43
CA PRO A 147 19.43 -18.28 9.20
C PRO A 147 18.99 -19.73 9.41
N ALA A 148 19.17 -20.27 10.64
CA ALA A 148 18.77 -21.64 10.97
C ALA A 148 17.24 -21.81 11.04
N LYS A 149 16.49 -20.72 11.12
CA LYS A 149 15.01 -20.72 11.14
C LYS A 149 14.40 -20.47 9.77
N LEU A 150 15.21 -20.16 8.75
CA LEU A 150 14.73 -19.89 7.41
C LEU A 150 14.42 -21.18 6.62
N PRO A 151 13.40 -21.19 5.76
CA PRO A 151 13.20 -22.26 4.82
C PRO A 151 14.39 -22.36 3.85
N LEU A 152 14.60 -23.53 3.30
CA LEU A 152 15.73 -23.80 2.40
C LEU A 152 15.24 -23.95 0.95
N ASP A 153 16.03 -23.45 0.00
CA ASP A 153 15.73 -23.60 -1.44
C ASP A 153 16.53 -24.77 -2.04
N PRO A 154 15.88 -25.92 -2.31
CA PRO A 154 16.54 -27.06 -2.92
C PRO A 154 17.10 -26.76 -4.33
N SER A 155 16.45 -25.87 -5.07
CA SER A 155 16.84 -25.53 -6.44
C SER A 155 18.11 -24.68 -6.52
N LYS A 156 18.46 -24.04 -5.40
CA LYS A 156 19.63 -23.14 -5.28
C LYS A 156 20.76 -23.74 -4.40
N GLY A 157 20.81 -25.06 -4.27
CA GLY A 157 21.85 -25.70 -3.45
C GLY A 157 21.54 -25.73 -1.96
N CYS A 158 20.24 -25.74 -1.61
CA CYS A 158 19.78 -25.87 -0.22
C CYS A 158 20.22 -24.70 0.67
N VAL A 159 20.16 -23.49 0.14
CA VAL A 159 20.49 -22.26 0.87
C VAL A 159 19.26 -21.66 1.57
N PRO A 160 19.44 -20.95 2.70
CA PRO A 160 18.35 -20.25 3.36
C PRO A 160 17.68 -19.21 2.45
N VAL A 161 16.34 -19.13 2.50
CA VAL A 161 15.55 -18.16 1.77
C VAL A 161 15.22 -17.01 2.70
N TYR A 162 15.89 -15.89 2.50
CA TYR A 162 15.61 -14.65 3.23
C TYR A 162 14.31 -13.98 2.72
N PRO A 163 13.64 -13.14 3.53
CA PRO A 163 12.41 -12.48 3.14
C PRO A 163 12.52 -11.73 1.81
N HIS A 164 13.58 -10.95 1.59
CA HIS A 164 13.80 -10.22 0.33
C HIS A 164 13.88 -11.16 -0.88
N SER A 165 14.54 -12.31 -0.75
CA SER A 165 14.69 -13.27 -1.85
C SER A 165 13.41 -14.07 -2.14
N PHE A 166 12.41 -14.01 -1.28
CA PHE A 166 11.08 -14.57 -1.50
C PHE A 166 10.20 -13.66 -2.38
N LEU A 167 10.45 -12.34 -2.40
CA LEU A 167 9.75 -11.39 -3.23
C LEU A 167 10.08 -11.62 -4.72
N ARG A 168 9.06 -11.55 -5.61
CA ARG A 168 9.22 -11.84 -7.04
C ARG A 168 9.49 -10.62 -7.92
N VAL A 169 9.32 -9.42 -7.39
CA VAL A 169 9.37 -8.15 -8.14
C VAL A 169 10.18 -7.13 -7.37
N ASN A 170 10.76 -6.18 -8.08
CA ASN A 170 11.52 -5.09 -7.49
C ASN A 170 10.63 -4.08 -6.76
N THR A 171 11.25 -3.25 -5.93
CA THR A 171 10.61 -2.21 -5.12
C THR A 171 11.01 -0.81 -5.55
N ILE A 172 10.26 0.21 -5.09
CA ILE A 172 10.64 1.62 -5.26
C ILE A 172 12.02 1.92 -4.68
N PHE A 173 12.41 1.19 -3.64
CA PHE A 173 13.72 1.35 -3.02
C PHE A 173 14.84 0.87 -3.94
N GLU A 174 14.71 -0.31 -4.57
CA GLU A 174 15.68 -0.79 -5.56
C GLU A 174 15.78 0.15 -6.75
N VAL A 175 14.65 0.67 -7.24
CA VAL A 175 14.65 1.62 -8.37
C VAL A 175 15.32 2.93 -7.98
N ALA A 176 15.01 3.50 -6.82
CA ALA A 176 15.62 4.73 -6.33
C ALA A 176 17.13 4.54 -6.06
N HIS A 177 17.52 3.47 -5.36
CA HIS A 177 18.91 3.13 -5.10
C HIS A 177 19.71 2.97 -6.40
N SER A 178 19.18 2.25 -7.39
CA SER A 178 19.82 2.06 -8.70
C SER A 178 19.96 3.36 -9.48
N ALA A 179 19.13 4.37 -9.20
CA ALA A 179 19.24 5.71 -9.75
C ALA A 179 20.22 6.63 -8.97
N GLY A 180 20.96 6.07 -7.99
CA GLY A 180 21.91 6.81 -7.15
C GLY A 180 21.25 7.65 -6.06
N MET A 181 20.00 7.40 -5.73
CA MET A 181 19.28 8.08 -4.65
C MET A 181 19.43 7.28 -3.35
N ARG A 182 19.79 7.95 -2.26
CA ARG A 182 19.82 7.33 -0.95
C ARG A 182 18.40 7.01 -0.47
N THR A 183 18.24 5.83 0.14
CA THR A 183 16.96 5.28 0.61
C THR A 183 17.03 4.92 2.10
N GLY A 184 15.88 5.01 2.81
CA GLY A 184 15.75 4.61 4.20
C GLY A 184 14.38 4.02 4.49
N TRP A 185 14.31 2.96 5.30
CA TRP A 185 13.03 2.40 5.75
C TRP A 185 13.10 1.88 7.18
N ILE A 186 12.04 2.13 7.96
CA ILE A 186 11.96 1.75 9.36
C ILE A 186 10.65 1.00 9.60
N ASP A 187 10.74 -0.24 10.09
CA ASP A 187 9.56 -1.07 10.38
C ASP A 187 9.73 -1.88 11.70
N LYS A 188 8.92 -2.91 11.93
CA LYS A 188 8.71 -3.55 13.24
C LYS A 188 9.39 -4.91 13.46
N HIS A 189 9.89 -5.56 12.43
CA HIS A 189 10.55 -6.87 12.49
C HIS A 189 11.69 -6.94 11.49
N PRO A 190 12.77 -7.68 11.76
CA PRO A 190 13.83 -7.94 10.77
C PRO A 190 13.32 -8.51 9.44
N SER A 191 12.22 -9.28 9.44
CA SER A 191 11.61 -9.82 8.21
C SER A 191 11.09 -8.75 7.24
N TYR A 192 10.92 -7.50 7.69
CA TYR A 192 10.60 -6.36 6.81
C TYR A 192 11.78 -5.92 5.92
N GLU A 193 12.95 -6.53 6.05
CA GLU A 193 14.02 -6.42 5.06
C GLU A 193 13.57 -6.78 3.64
N MET A 194 12.41 -7.44 3.53
CA MET A 194 11.75 -7.75 2.26
C MET A 194 11.55 -6.52 1.36
N VAL A 195 11.39 -5.33 1.93
CA VAL A 195 11.26 -4.08 1.16
C VAL A 195 12.52 -3.70 0.37
N SER A 196 13.69 -4.25 0.76
CA SER A 196 14.94 -4.07 0.02
C SER A 196 14.91 -4.71 -1.37
N GLY A 197 13.81 -5.43 -1.69
CA GLY A 197 13.60 -6.08 -2.98
C GLY A 197 14.47 -7.32 -3.18
N PRO A 198 14.26 -8.09 -4.28
CA PRO A 198 14.93 -9.36 -4.51
C PRO A 198 16.47 -9.33 -4.44
N SER A 199 17.10 -8.19 -4.67
CA SER A 199 18.55 -8.02 -4.51
C SER A 199 19.01 -7.94 -3.04
N GLY A 200 18.09 -7.60 -2.13
CA GLY A 200 18.40 -7.29 -0.74
C GLY A 200 19.13 -5.96 -0.53
N MET A 201 19.28 -5.12 -1.58
CA MET A 201 20.13 -3.93 -1.57
C MET A 201 19.37 -2.63 -1.83
N GLY A 202 18.04 -2.67 -1.89
CA GLY A 202 17.26 -1.48 -2.25
C GLY A 202 17.21 -0.40 -1.16
N VAL A 203 17.41 -0.77 0.10
CA VAL A 203 17.39 0.16 1.24
C VAL A 203 18.78 0.36 1.80
N ASP A 204 19.31 1.59 1.70
CA ASP A 204 20.66 1.94 2.21
C ASP A 204 20.71 2.01 3.74
N ASP A 205 19.62 2.44 4.37
CA ASP A 205 19.47 2.53 5.82
C ASP A 205 18.19 1.83 6.26
N LEU A 206 18.31 0.56 6.62
CA LEU A 206 17.22 -0.27 7.08
C LEU A 206 17.28 -0.45 8.59
N PHE A 207 16.27 0.07 9.30
CA PHE A 207 16.15 -0.11 10.74
C PHE A 207 14.84 -0.82 11.08
N THR A 208 14.95 -2.05 11.58
CA THR A 208 13.81 -2.92 11.88
C THR A 208 13.86 -3.37 13.35
N PRO A 209 13.68 -2.44 14.31
CA PRO A 209 13.64 -2.80 15.72
C PRO A 209 12.51 -3.78 15.99
N GLU A 210 12.76 -4.78 16.86
CA GLU A 210 11.79 -5.82 17.15
C GLU A 210 10.71 -5.33 18.11
N ILE A 211 9.44 -5.32 17.66
CA ILE A 211 8.28 -4.88 18.45
C ILE A 211 7.98 -5.82 19.65
N GLY A 212 8.40 -7.09 19.58
CA GLY A 212 8.27 -8.04 20.69
C GLY A 212 9.07 -7.64 21.94
N SER A 213 9.99 -6.69 21.82
CA SER A 213 10.71 -6.08 22.94
C SER A 213 9.89 -5.05 23.71
N ALA A 214 8.84 -4.48 23.10
CA ALA A 214 7.98 -3.46 23.71
C ALA A 214 7.00 -4.06 24.72
N THR A 215 6.62 -3.29 25.72
CA THR A 215 5.55 -3.69 26.65
C THR A 215 4.21 -3.70 25.93
N ARG A 216 3.33 -4.65 26.35
CA ARG A 216 2.04 -4.88 25.68
C ARG A 216 0.94 -3.97 26.28
N ASP A 217 1.20 -2.66 26.27
CA ASP A 217 0.27 -1.59 26.62
C ASP A 217 0.47 -0.40 25.68
N VAL A 218 -0.47 0.54 25.65
CA VAL A 218 -0.44 1.68 24.72
C VAL A 218 0.82 2.52 24.92
N LYS A 219 1.22 2.80 26.16
CA LYS A 219 2.41 3.62 26.44
C LYS A 219 3.72 2.94 26.05
N GLY A 220 3.81 1.63 26.20
CA GLY A 220 4.96 0.88 25.69
C GLY A 220 5.05 0.88 24.18
N GLN A 221 3.91 0.86 23.48
CA GLN A 221 3.87 0.96 22.03
C GLN A 221 4.16 2.38 21.52
N GLU A 222 3.78 3.42 22.25
CA GLU A 222 4.20 4.80 21.99
C GLU A 222 5.72 4.95 22.11
N ALA A 223 6.30 4.46 23.21
CA ALA A 223 7.73 4.50 23.42
C ALA A 223 8.50 3.73 22.33
N TYR A 224 7.93 2.61 21.85
CA TYR A 224 8.49 1.87 20.74
C TYR A 224 8.41 2.67 19.42
N ASP A 225 7.29 3.33 19.13
CA ASP A 225 7.18 4.18 17.95
C ASP A 225 8.12 5.39 18.06
N ASP A 226 8.35 5.96 19.26
CA ASP A 226 9.31 7.06 19.47
C ASP A 226 10.75 6.67 19.08
N VAL A 227 11.17 5.42 19.27
CA VAL A 227 12.48 4.93 18.80
C VAL A 227 12.59 5.05 17.28
N LYS A 228 11.54 4.67 16.55
CA LYS A 228 11.48 4.78 15.08
C LYS A 228 11.38 6.24 14.62
N VAL A 229 10.60 7.05 15.33
CA VAL A 229 10.50 8.50 15.08
C VAL A 229 11.86 9.17 15.21
N GLN A 230 12.64 8.83 16.24
CA GLN A 230 13.99 9.37 16.41
C GLN A 230 14.90 9.00 15.23
N ALA A 231 14.78 7.79 14.72
CA ALA A 231 15.55 7.36 13.56
C ALA A 231 15.19 8.19 12.30
N ILE A 232 13.89 8.47 12.04
CA ILE A 232 13.47 9.39 10.97
C ILE A 232 14.01 10.81 11.18
N LEU A 233 14.00 11.32 12.42
CA LEU A 233 14.56 12.63 12.72
C LEU A 233 16.06 12.68 12.44
N ASN A 234 16.82 11.64 12.77
CA ASN A 234 18.23 11.52 12.44
C ASN A 234 18.45 11.52 10.92
N GLU A 235 17.64 10.79 10.14
CA GLU A 235 17.70 10.81 8.68
C GLU A 235 17.40 12.19 8.09
N ILE A 236 16.43 12.93 8.65
CA ILE A 236 16.14 14.32 8.24
C ILE A 236 17.35 15.24 8.52
N GLU A 237 18.11 14.99 9.59
CA GLU A 237 19.36 15.68 9.88
C GLU A 237 20.52 15.26 8.97
N GLY A 238 20.32 14.26 8.10
CA GLY A 238 21.33 13.73 7.19
C GLY A 238 22.29 12.74 7.84
N GLN A 239 21.87 12.13 8.94
CA GLN A 239 22.60 11.09 9.65
C GLN A 239 22.01 9.71 9.29
N ASP A 240 22.67 8.63 9.72
CA ASP A 240 22.09 7.29 9.75
C ASP A 240 20.97 7.20 10.81
N HIS A 241 20.16 6.13 10.77
CA HIS A 241 19.07 5.93 11.74
C HIS A 241 19.56 6.04 13.20
N ALA A 242 20.80 5.66 13.48
CA ALA A 242 21.37 5.70 14.83
C ALA A 242 21.88 7.09 15.24
N GLY A 243 21.91 8.08 14.33
CA GLY A 243 22.43 9.42 14.56
C GLY A 243 23.96 9.49 14.75
N LYS A 244 24.70 8.52 14.20
CA LYS A 244 26.14 8.37 14.42
C LYS A 244 26.99 8.78 13.23
N VAL A 245 26.49 8.56 12.01
CA VAL A 245 27.25 8.77 10.78
C VAL A 245 26.53 9.76 9.88
N SER A 246 27.23 10.78 9.40
CA SER A 246 26.69 11.72 8.43
C SER A 246 26.72 11.07 7.03
N VAL A 247 25.54 10.80 6.48
CA VAL A 247 25.34 10.04 5.23
C VAL A 247 24.47 10.78 4.20
N GLY A 248 23.98 11.97 4.58
CA GLY A 248 23.06 12.76 3.76
C GLY A 248 21.59 12.35 3.93
N VAL A 249 20.69 13.30 3.62
CA VAL A 249 19.24 13.07 3.74
C VAL A 249 18.77 12.14 2.62
N PRO A 250 18.01 11.07 2.92
CA PRO A 250 17.50 10.18 1.87
C PRO A 250 16.52 10.90 0.92
N ALA A 251 16.50 10.47 -0.33
CA ALA A 251 15.51 10.91 -1.31
C ALA A 251 14.18 10.18 -1.15
N LEU A 252 14.22 8.94 -0.70
CA LEU A 252 13.05 8.12 -0.40
C LEU A 252 13.23 7.46 0.96
N PHE A 253 12.40 7.81 1.92
CA PHE A 253 12.48 7.25 3.26
C PHE A 253 11.12 7.26 3.96
N GLY A 254 11.01 6.53 5.05
CA GLY A 254 9.76 6.46 5.79
C GLY A 254 9.74 5.41 6.87
N MET A 255 8.58 5.28 7.52
CA MET A 255 8.36 4.32 8.59
C MET A 255 6.93 3.82 8.69
N ALA A 256 6.75 2.75 9.47
CA ALA A 256 5.45 2.26 9.89
C ALA A 256 5.23 2.50 11.40
N PHE A 257 4.11 3.15 11.75
CA PHE A 257 3.63 3.31 13.13
C PHE A 257 2.82 2.09 13.57
N GLN A 258 2.90 1.74 14.86
CA GLN A 258 2.25 0.54 15.40
C GLN A 258 1.24 0.83 16.53
N VAL A 259 1.41 1.93 17.26
CA VAL A 259 0.60 2.20 18.46
C VAL A 259 -0.90 2.30 18.16
N PHE A 260 -1.28 2.89 17.02
CA PHE A 260 -2.68 3.04 16.62
C PHE A 260 -3.36 1.68 16.44
N ARG A 261 -2.74 0.79 15.63
CA ARG A 261 -3.20 -0.59 15.44
C ARG A 261 -3.29 -1.34 16.77
N PHE A 262 -2.30 -1.18 17.63
CA PHE A 262 -2.30 -1.84 18.93
C PHE A 262 -3.48 -1.38 19.81
N ALA A 263 -3.73 -0.07 19.86
CA ALA A 263 -4.85 0.50 20.61
C ALA A 263 -6.23 0.05 20.07
N GLN A 264 -6.34 -0.23 18.76
CA GLN A 264 -7.60 -0.74 18.19
C GLN A 264 -7.97 -2.13 18.70
N VAL A 265 -6.99 -3.00 18.93
CA VAL A 265 -7.25 -4.42 19.24
C VAL A 265 -7.32 -4.72 20.73
N THR A 266 -6.82 -3.85 21.60
CA THR A 266 -6.80 -4.11 23.05
C THR A 266 -8.19 -4.02 23.66
N PRO A 267 -8.49 -4.80 24.73
CA PRO A 267 -9.84 -4.83 25.33
C PRO A 267 -10.36 -3.48 25.81
N THR A 268 -9.47 -2.55 26.18
CA THR A 268 -9.81 -1.19 26.64
C THR A 268 -9.79 -0.15 25.51
N GLY A 269 -9.32 -0.55 24.33
CA GLY A 269 -9.16 0.31 23.17
C GLY A 269 -10.35 0.24 22.20
N GLY A 270 -10.04 0.33 20.90
CA GLY A 270 -11.03 0.26 19.82
C GLY A 270 -12.00 1.44 19.79
N TYR A 271 -13.16 1.21 19.19
CA TYR A 271 -14.19 2.25 19.01
C TYR A 271 -15.30 2.10 20.05
N THR A 272 -15.95 3.22 20.39
CA THR A 272 -17.07 3.26 21.35
C THR A 272 -18.42 3.04 20.67
N ASP A 273 -18.49 3.25 19.36
CA ASP A 273 -19.71 3.07 18.55
C ASP A 273 -19.38 2.64 17.11
N ALA A 274 -20.42 2.30 16.36
CA ALA A 274 -20.33 1.86 14.96
C ALA A 274 -19.95 2.99 13.96
N SER A 275 -19.91 4.25 14.39
CA SER A 275 -19.50 5.38 13.54
C SER A 275 -18.00 5.66 13.58
N GLY A 276 -17.25 4.87 14.37
CA GLY A 276 -15.80 5.00 14.49
C GLY A 276 -15.35 6.04 15.53
N THR A 277 -16.20 6.37 16.52
CA THR A 277 -15.77 7.22 17.63
C THR A 277 -14.69 6.49 18.45
N PRO A 278 -13.47 7.04 18.55
CA PRO A 278 -12.38 6.37 19.25
C PRO A 278 -12.62 6.31 20.75
N SER A 279 -12.19 5.22 21.39
CA SER A 279 -12.03 5.16 22.85
C SER A 279 -10.89 6.08 23.30
N ALA A 280 -10.79 6.37 24.59
CA ALA A 280 -9.71 7.20 25.11
C ALA A 280 -8.30 6.65 24.80
N PRO A 281 -8.00 5.33 24.94
CA PRO A 281 -6.71 4.80 24.52
C PRO A 281 -6.45 4.88 22.99
N LEU A 282 -7.48 4.75 22.18
CA LEU A 282 -7.33 4.88 20.73
C LEU A 282 -7.11 6.35 20.31
N LEU A 283 -7.78 7.29 20.99
CA LEU A 283 -7.58 8.72 20.77
C LEU A 283 -6.15 9.12 21.19
N ASP A 284 -5.68 8.67 22.36
CA ASP A 284 -4.31 8.91 22.83
C ASP A 284 -3.27 8.41 21.81
N ALA A 285 -3.48 7.23 21.24
CA ALA A 285 -2.59 6.64 20.23
C ALA A 285 -2.53 7.46 18.92
N ILE A 286 -3.64 8.00 18.42
CA ILE A 286 -3.61 8.83 17.22
C ILE A 286 -3.05 10.22 17.50
N GLU A 287 -3.31 10.78 18.68
CA GLU A 287 -2.71 12.06 19.10
C GLU A 287 -1.19 11.95 19.23
N HIS A 288 -0.66 10.87 19.82
CA HIS A 288 0.76 10.59 19.88
C HIS A 288 1.38 10.46 18.46
N THR A 289 0.71 9.75 17.57
CA THR A 289 1.13 9.61 16.17
C THR A 289 1.15 10.96 15.45
N ASP A 290 0.11 11.78 15.61
CA ASP A 290 0.02 13.14 15.06
C ASP A 290 1.15 14.05 15.56
N GLN A 291 1.41 14.03 16.87
CA GLN A 291 2.51 14.79 17.48
C GLN A 291 3.86 14.38 16.90
N SER A 292 4.06 13.09 16.65
CA SER A 292 5.27 12.54 16.04
C SER A 292 5.44 12.98 14.59
N ILE A 293 4.37 12.95 13.79
CA ILE A 293 4.34 13.53 12.43
C ILE A 293 4.67 15.03 12.50
N GLY A 294 4.10 15.73 13.47
CA GLY A 294 4.40 17.14 13.72
C GLY A 294 5.89 17.41 14.02
N LYS A 295 6.57 16.52 14.78
CA LYS A 295 8.03 16.59 15.01
C LYS A 295 8.79 16.48 13.67
N MET A 296 8.43 15.54 12.80
CA MET A 296 9.06 15.34 11.48
C MET A 296 8.85 16.55 10.56
N VAL A 297 7.62 17.08 10.49
CA VAL A 297 7.30 18.29 9.69
C VAL A 297 8.12 19.50 10.18
N ARG A 298 8.25 19.70 11.50
CA ARG A 298 9.08 20.79 12.06
C ARG A 298 10.55 20.60 11.71
N ALA A 299 11.08 19.38 11.79
CA ALA A 299 12.46 19.07 11.42
C ALA A 299 12.71 19.35 9.93
N LEU A 300 11.82 18.91 9.03
CA LEU A 300 11.91 19.24 7.60
C LEU A 300 11.90 20.75 7.35
N LYS A 301 11.05 21.52 8.05
CA LYS A 301 11.00 22.99 7.94
C LYS A 301 12.28 23.64 8.45
N ALA A 302 12.79 23.21 9.61
CA ALA A 302 14.03 23.74 10.18
C ALA A 302 15.25 23.51 9.27
N ARG A 303 15.24 22.40 8.51
CA ARG A 303 16.29 22.07 7.54
C ARG A 303 16.08 22.67 6.14
N GLY A 304 14.98 23.42 5.94
CA GLY A 304 14.63 23.95 4.61
C GLY A 304 14.32 22.87 3.57
N LEU A 305 13.88 21.69 4.02
CA LEU A 305 13.58 20.53 3.17
C LEU A 305 12.10 20.37 2.85
N PHE A 306 11.23 20.98 3.68
CA PHE A 306 9.78 20.82 3.60
C PHE A 306 9.22 21.16 2.23
N ASP A 307 9.66 22.27 1.63
CA ASP A 307 9.16 22.76 0.33
C ASP A 307 9.52 21.86 -0.87
N SER A 308 10.40 20.89 -0.67
CA SER A 308 10.80 19.92 -1.70
C SER A 308 10.51 18.47 -1.31
N THR A 309 9.74 18.27 -0.25
CA THR A 309 9.34 16.95 0.25
C THR A 309 7.87 16.68 -0.01
N LEU A 310 7.57 15.57 -0.68
CA LEU A 310 6.24 14.99 -0.76
C LEU A 310 6.02 14.09 0.45
N ILE A 311 4.98 14.36 1.24
CA ILE A 311 4.62 13.54 2.40
C ILE A 311 3.40 12.70 2.02
N ILE A 312 3.52 11.37 2.16
CA ILE A 312 2.43 10.41 1.91
C ILE A 312 2.10 9.71 3.22
N ILE A 313 0.85 9.79 3.64
CA ILE A 313 0.31 9.12 4.83
C ILE A 313 -0.73 8.11 4.37
N THR A 314 -0.55 6.84 4.75
CA THR A 314 -1.45 5.74 4.40
C THR A 314 -1.40 4.65 5.48
N ALA A 315 -2.00 3.50 5.20
CA ALA A 315 -1.90 2.30 6.04
C ALA A 315 -1.67 1.05 5.17
N LYS A 316 -0.94 0.07 5.71
CA LYS A 316 -0.76 -1.24 5.08
C LYS A 316 -2.09 -2.01 5.06
N HIS A 317 -2.89 -1.85 6.11
CA HIS A 317 -4.19 -2.47 6.34
C HIS A 317 -5.02 -1.62 7.29
N ALA A 318 -6.33 -1.83 7.29
CA ALA A 318 -7.21 -1.34 8.33
C ALA A 318 -7.52 -2.47 9.34
N GLN A 319 -8.57 -2.38 10.13
CA GLN A 319 -8.96 -3.36 11.16
C GLN A 319 -10.47 -3.46 11.31
N ALA A 320 -11.02 -4.66 11.38
CA ALA A 320 -12.45 -4.91 11.53
C ALA A 320 -12.75 -5.86 12.70
N PRO A 321 -13.92 -5.72 13.37
CA PRO A 321 -14.96 -4.73 13.10
C PRO A 321 -14.71 -3.39 13.80
N ILE A 322 -15.21 -2.30 13.23
CA ILE A 322 -15.37 -1.01 13.89
C ILE A 322 -16.47 -1.12 14.96
N ASP A 323 -17.60 -1.73 14.61
CA ASP A 323 -18.71 -1.97 15.52
C ASP A 323 -18.43 -3.16 16.44
N ARG A 324 -18.02 -2.88 17.69
CA ARG A 324 -17.73 -3.87 18.72
C ARG A 324 -18.89 -4.84 18.99
N SER A 325 -20.14 -4.43 18.75
CA SER A 325 -21.31 -5.28 19.00
C SER A 325 -21.38 -6.48 18.06
N LYS A 326 -20.69 -6.40 16.91
CA LYS A 326 -20.58 -7.49 15.94
C LYS A 326 -19.47 -8.49 16.27
N ARG A 327 -18.56 -8.14 17.20
CA ARG A 327 -17.41 -8.98 17.53
C ARG A 327 -17.82 -10.35 18.05
N ARG A 328 -17.31 -11.41 17.43
CA ARG A 328 -17.42 -12.79 17.86
C ARG A 328 -16.11 -13.53 17.63
N ILE A 329 -15.53 -14.13 18.65
CA ILE A 329 -14.37 -15.01 18.50
C ILE A 329 -14.85 -16.38 18.04
N ILE A 330 -14.28 -16.86 16.96
CA ILE A 330 -14.45 -18.20 16.40
C ILE A 330 -13.12 -18.94 16.63
N ASP A 331 -13.19 -20.09 17.27
CA ASP A 331 -12.00 -20.95 17.47
C ASP A 331 -11.34 -21.25 16.13
N ASP A 332 -10.09 -20.86 15.97
CA ASP A 332 -9.31 -20.96 14.73
C ASP A 332 -9.05 -22.42 14.29
N THR A 333 -9.25 -23.38 15.19
CA THR A 333 -9.15 -24.82 14.88
C THR A 333 -10.38 -25.37 14.16
N ILE A 334 -11.51 -24.66 14.12
CA ILE A 334 -12.77 -25.18 13.56
C ILE A 334 -12.66 -25.46 12.06
N ILE A 335 -12.01 -24.54 11.32
CA ILE A 335 -11.84 -24.66 9.85
C ILE A 335 -10.94 -25.86 9.50
N PRO A 336 -9.69 -25.99 10.00
CA PRO A 336 -8.86 -27.15 9.69
C PRO A 336 -9.48 -28.48 10.14
N ASN A 337 -10.27 -28.50 11.22
CA ASN A 337 -10.99 -29.68 11.64
C ASN A 337 -12.07 -30.08 10.64
N LEU A 338 -12.81 -29.12 10.07
CA LEU A 338 -13.81 -29.38 9.01
C LEU A 338 -13.13 -29.94 7.75
N VAL A 339 -12.00 -29.37 7.35
CA VAL A 339 -11.21 -29.85 6.19
C VAL A 339 -10.75 -31.30 6.41
N ASN A 340 -10.21 -31.61 7.57
CA ASN A 340 -9.71 -32.95 7.88
C ASN A 340 -10.82 -34.00 8.05
N ARG A 341 -12.11 -33.61 8.19
CA ARG A 341 -13.25 -34.53 8.08
C ARG A 341 -13.48 -35.04 6.67
N VAL A 342 -13.09 -34.28 5.64
CA VAL A 342 -13.16 -34.74 4.24
C VAL A 342 -12.19 -35.89 3.99
N LYS A 343 -10.96 -35.74 4.50
CA LYS A 343 -9.90 -36.74 4.47
C LYS A 343 -8.89 -36.41 5.55
N GLY A 344 -8.57 -37.37 6.40
CA GLY A 344 -7.57 -37.20 7.45
C GLY A 344 -6.21 -36.78 6.89
N GLY A 345 -5.55 -35.80 7.49
CA GLY A 345 -4.26 -35.26 7.06
C GLY A 345 -4.31 -34.46 5.74
N LEU A 346 -5.48 -33.93 5.38
CA LEU A 346 -5.64 -33.17 4.14
C LEU A 346 -5.07 -31.74 4.27
N VAL A 347 -5.01 -31.17 5.46
CA VAL A 347 -4.45 -29.84 5.69
C VAL A 347 -2.92 -29.92 5.66
N ALA A 348 -2.27 -29.26 4.68
CA ALA A 348 -0.84 -29.00 4.69
C ALA A 348 -0.50 -27.81 5.59
N LEU A 349 -1.27 -26.71 5.45
CA LEU A 349 -1.28 -25.55 6.34
C LEU A 349 -2.68 -24.96 6.38
N SER A 350 -3.14 -24.61 7.57
CA SER A 350 -4.25 -23.68 7.79
C SER A 350 -3.71 -22.47 8.52
N TYR A 351 -3.70 -21.32 7.83
CA TYR A 351 -3.24 -20.06 8.41
C TYR A 351 -4.46 -19.19 8.67
N ALA A 352 -4.91 -19.18 9.92
CA ALA A 352 -5.97 -18.32 10.41
C ALA A 352 -5.34 -17.09 11.08
N ASP A 353 -5.73 -15.90 10.63
CA ASP A 353 -5.29 -14.66 11.24
C ASP A 353 -6.42 -13.64 11.16
N GLY A 354 -7.21 -13.61 12.23
CA GLY A 354 -8.31 -12.69 12.41
C GLY A 354 -9.42 -12.84 11.36
N ASN A 355 -9.38 -12.03 10.32
CA ASN A 355 -10.51 -11.89 9.39
C ASN A 355 -10.38 -12.75 8.13
N ILE A 356 -9.57 -13.80 8.19
CA ILE A 356 -9.33 -14.74 7.07
C ILE A 356 -8.84 -16.09 7.60
N THR A 357 -9.09 -17.15 6.84
CA THR A 357 -8.32 -18.41 6.92
C THR A 357 -7.89 -18.83 5.52
N SER A 358 -6.59 -18.98 5.32
CA SER A 358 -5.99 -19.50 4.10
C SER A 358 -5.59 -20.97 4.30
N ILE A 359 -5.94 -21.83 3.34
CA ILE A 359 -5.75 -23.26 3.46
C ILE A 359 -4.95 -23.78 2.26
N TRP A 360 -3.88 -24.50 2.54
CA TRP A 360 -3.12 -25.30 1.58
C TRP A 360 -3.38 -26.78 1.87
N LEU A 361 -3.70 -27.52 0.82
CA LEU A 361 -4.03 -28.95 0.92
C LEU A 361 -2.82 -29.80 0.53
N THR A 362 -2.69 -30.96 1.17
CA THR A 362 -1.75 -32.01 0.77
C THR A 362 -2.17 -32.67 -0.56
N ASP A 363 -3.45 -32.64 -0.87
CA ASP A 363 -4.07 -33.14 -2.10
C ASP A 363 -5.01 -32.09 -2.67
N GLN A 364 -4.51 -31.27 -3.60
CA GLN A 364 -5.24 -30.16 -4.22
C GLN A 364 -6.50 -30.61 -4.99
N SER A 365 -6.56 -31.88 -5.41
CA SER A 365 -7.74 -32.41 -6.11
C SER A 365 -8.99 -32.46 -5.24
N GLN A 366 -8.83 -32.37 -3.91
CA GLN A 366 -9.92 -32.35 -2.94
C GLN A 366 -10.52 -30.95 -2.70
N ALA A 367 -9.96 -29.91 -3.30
CA ALA A 367 -10.36 -28.52 -3.03
C ALA A 367 -11.87 -28.29 -3.22
N GLY A 368 -12.47 -28.87 -4.29
CA GLY A 368 -13.92 -28.77 -4.54
C GLY A 368 -14.76 -29.41 -3.42
N LYS A 369 -14.37 -30.60 -2.96
CA LYS A 369 -15.08 -31.31 -1.90
C LYS A 369 -14.94 -30.61 -0.53
N VAL A 370 -13.76 -30.03 -0.27
CA VAL A 370 -13.54 -29.21 0.92
C VAL A 370 -14.44 -27.97 0.87
N ALA A 371 -14.45 -27.27 -0.27
CA ALA A 371 -15.28 -26.07 -0.44
C ALA A 371 -16.78 -26.39 -0.27
N GLU A 372 -17.25 -27.49 -0.82
CA GLU A 372 -18.63 -27.98 -0.61
C GLU A 372 -18.91 -28.23 0.88
N THR A 373 -18.00 -28.90 1.59
CA THR A 373 -18.12 -29.18 3.02
C THR A 373 -18.19 -27.88 3.84
N LEU A 374 -17.29 -26.93 3.59
CA LEU A 374 -17.26 -25.63 4.27
C LEU A 374 -18.51 -24.79 3.97
N SER A 375 -19.09 -24.95 2.78
CA SER A 375 -20.28 -24.21 2.33
C SER A 375 -21.60 -24.82 2.81
N GLN A 376 -21.59 -25.93 3.54
CA GLN A 376 -22.81 -26.49 4.16
C GLN A 376 -23.37 -25.50 5.19
N PRO A 377 -24.69 -25.22 5.21
CA PRO A 377 -25.28 -24.20 6.10
C PRO A 377 -24.95 -24.39 7.58
N SER A 378 -24.89 -25.65 8.06
CA SER A 378 -24.51 -25.98 9.44
C SER A 378 -23.05 -25.58 9.75
N ASN A 379 -22.14 -25.82 8.81
CA ASN A 379 -20.71 -25.50 8.96
C ASN A 379 -20.48 -23.98 8.83
N GLN A 380 -21.17 -23.32 7.88
CA GLN A 380 -21.12 -21.86 7.76
C GLN A 380 -21.58 -21.17 9.04
N SER A 381 -22.71 -21.61 9.60
CA SER A 381 -23.23 -21.04 10.86
C SER A 381 -22.27 -21.27 12.04
N ALA A 382 -21.76 -22.50 12.18
CA ALA A 382 -20.88 -22.88 13.30
C ALA A 382 -19.52 -22.17 13.24
N ALA A 383 -18.94 -22.06 12.04
CA ALA A 383 -17.61 -21.50 11.80
C ALA A 383 -17.63 -20.04 11.35
N GLY A 384 -18.78 -19.35 11.35
CA GLY A 384 -18.87 -17.94 10.97
C GLY A 384 -18.50 -17.67 9.51
N ILE A 385 -18.67 -18.61 8.60
CA ILE A 385 -18.23 -18.50 7.22
C ILE A 385 -19.21 -17.66 6.40
N GLN A 386 -18.76 -16.55 5.87
CA GLN A 386 -19.50 -15.75 4.88
C GLN A 386 -19.29 -16.30 3.47
N LYS A 387 -18.04 -16.62 3.12
CA LYS A 387 -17.68 -17.02 1.75
C LYS A 387 -16.49 -17.96 1.75
N VAL A 388 -16.54 -18.92 0.85
CA VAL A 388 -15.41 -19.80 0.52
C VAL A 388 -14.96 -19.50 -0.90
N LEU A 389 -13.71 -19.06 -1.07
CA LEU A 389 -13.09 -18.87 -2.37
C LEU A 389 -12.23 -20.07 -2.72
N TRP A 390 -12.45 -20.65 -3.90
CA TRP A 390 -11.69 -21.77 -4.44
C TRP A 390 -11.89 -21.84 -5.96
N GLY A 391 -11.05 -22.58 -6.68
CA GLY A 391 -11.17 -22.72 -8.13
C GLY A 391 -11.26 -21.37 -8.83
N GLU A 392 -12.22 -21.21 -9.76
CA GLU A 392 -12.36 -19.97 -10.54
C GLU A 392 -12.64 -18.73 -9.70
N SER A 393 -13.36 -18.86 -8.57
CA SER A 393 -13.61 -17.70 -7.70
C SER A 393 -12.34 -17.19 -7.01
N LEU A 394 -11.39 -18.08 -6.73
CA LEU A 394 -10.09 -17.70 -6.17
C LEU A 394 -9.16 -17.09 -7.23
N LYS A 395 -9.19 -17.63 -8.46
CA LYS A 395 -8.40 -17.13 -9.61
C LYS A 395 -8.73 -15.69 -10.02
N LEU A 396 -9.89 -15.18 -9.63
CA LEU A 396 -10.21 -13.75 -9.82
C LEU A 396 -9.33 -12.81 -8.99
N MET A 397 -8.67 -13.32 -7.95
CA MET A 397 -7.91 -12.53 -6.98
C MET A 397 -6.46 -13.02 -6.82
N THR A 398 -6.13 -14.18 -7.34
CA THR A 398 -4.83 -14.83 -7.22
C THR A 398 -4.42 -15.43 -8.56
N ASN A 399 -3.17 -15.88 -8.66
CA ASN A 399 -2.79 -16.85 -9.67
C ASN A 399 -3.49 -18.20 -9.41
N ASP A 400 -3.53 -19.07 -10.42
CA ASP A 400 -4.07 -20.44 -10.27
C ASP A 400 -3.22 -21.23 -9.24
N PRO A 401 -3.81 -21.75 -8.15
CA PRO A 401 -3.09 -22.50 -7.13
C PRO A 401 -2.35 -23.74 -7.66
N ILE A 402 -2.78 -24.29 -8.79
CA ILE A 402 -2.10 -25.42 -9.44
C ILE A 402 -0.81 -24.98 -10.12
N GLN A 403 -0.78 -23.76 -10.66
CA GLN A 403 0.39 -23.20 -11.35
C GLN A 403 1.28 -22.39 -10.42
N ASP A 404 0.68 -21.64 -9.52
CA ASP A 404 1.39 -20.87 -8.48
C ASP A 404 1.29 -21.57 -7.13
N ILE A 405 2.29 -22.37 -6.85
CA ILE A 405 2.36 -23.23 -5.67
C ILE A 405 2.44 -22.49 -4.32
N ARG A 406 2.53 -21.16 -4.32
CA ARG A 406 2.48 -20.32 -3.11
C ARG A 406 1.07 -19.89 -2.75
N VAL A 407 0.14 -19.91 -3.71
CA VAL A 407 -1.25 -19.52 -3.51
C VAL A 407 -1.99 -20.58 -2.69
N PRO A 408 -2.86 -20.20 -1.72
CA PRO A 408 -3.70 -21.15 -1.02
C PRO A 408 -4.70 -21.83 -1.97
N ASP A 409 -5.10 -23.06 -1.66
CA ASP A 409 -6.12 -23.79 -2.44
C ASP A 409 -7.52 -23.28 -2.14
N ILE A 410 -7.71 -22.78 -0.92
CA ILE A 410 -9.00 -22.28 -0.42
C ILE A 410 -8.74 -21.07 0.48
N VAL A 411 -9.60 -20.08 0.37
CA VAL A 411 -9.67 -18.94 1.28
C VAL A 411 -11.06 -18.87 1.87
N VAL A 412 -11.14 -18.85 3.20
CA VAL A 412 -12.37 -18.70 3.96
C VAL A 412 -12.46 -17.28 4.47
N ILE A 413 -13.55 -16.60 4.13
CA ILE A 413 -13.86 -15.24 4.58
C ILE A 413 -14.95 -15.35 5.65
N PRO A 414 -14.72 -14.86 6.89
CA PRO A 414 -15.72 -14.83 7.93
C PRO A 414 -16.80 -13.77 7.70
N ASN A 415 -17.91 -13.85 8.43
CA ASN A 415 -18.84 -12.72 8.51
C ASN A 415 -18.16 -11.53 9.18
N LEU A 416 -18.60 -10.33 8.86
CA LEU A 416 -18.07 -9.11 9.48
C LEU A 416 -18.28 -9.17 11.01
N GLY A 417 -17.17 -9.09 11.74
CA GLY A 417 -17.12 -9.18 13.18
C GLY A 417 -16.76 -10.58 13.72
N ASP A 418 -16.83 -11.63 12.91
CA ASP A 418 -16.30 -12.94 13.26
C ASP A 418 -14.76 -12.92 13.11
N ILE A 419 -14.05 -13.24 14.17
CA ILE A 419 -12.59 -13.20 14.23
C ILE A 419 -12.08 -14.61 14.53
N TYR A 420 -11.29 -15.20 13.64
CA TYR A 420 -10.63 -16.48 13.88
C TYR A 420 -9.42 -16.25 14.80
N ALA A 421 -9.52 -16.77 16.01
CA ALA A 421 -8.50 -16.65 17.04
C ALA A 421 -8.61 -17.80 18.03
N PRO A 422 -7.60 -18.05 18.88
CA PRO A 422 -7.70 -19.03 19.94
C PRO A 422 -8.94 -18.81 20.82
N ALA A 423 -9.57 -19.90 21.24
CA ALA A 423 -10.76 -19.83 22.07
C ALA A 423 -10.52 -18.99 23.33
N GLY A 424 -11.39 -18.01 23.57
CA GLY A 424 -11.28 -17.10 24.72
C GLY A 424 -10.39 -15.87 24.50
N ASP A 425 -9.89 -15.65 23.29
CA ASP A 425 -9.17 -14.41 22.96
C ASP A 425 -10.05 -13.17 23.19
N THR A 426 -9.41 -12.08 23.60
CA THR A 426 -10.06 -10.83 23.99
C THR A 426 -9.86 -9.68 23.01
N ILE A 427 -9.17 -9.91 21.89
CA ILE A 427 -8.98 -8.89 20.86
C ILE A 427 -10.31 -8.32 20.37
N LEU A 428 -10.36 -7.01 20.13
CA LEU A 428 -11.59 -6.33 19.72
C LEU A 428 -11.80 -6.31 18.23
N ALA A 429 -10.71 -6.27 17.47
CA ALA A 429 -10.69 -6.22 16.02
C ALA A 429 -9.46 -6.99 15.50
N ALA A 430 -9.49 -7.36 14.24
CA ALA A 430 -8.37 -7.99 13.55
C ALA A 430 -8.27 -7.44 12.13
N HIS A 431 -7.27 -7.88 11.39
CA HIS A 431 -7.06 -7.56 9.98
C HIS A 431 -6.87 -8.84 9.18
N GLY A 432 -6.61 -8.70 7.90
CA GLY A 432 -6.36 -9.83 7.01
C GLY A 432 -7.51 -10.14 6.07
N GLY A 433 -8.69 -9.58 6.33
CA GLY A 433 -9.89 -9.85 5.57
C GLY A 433 -10.03 -9.06 4.27
N PHE A 434 -11.24 -9.13 3.71
CA PHE A 434 -11.61 -8.53 2.44
C PHE A 434 -12.78 -7.54 2.57
N SER A 435 -13.25 -7.32 3.81
CA SER A 435 -14.35 -6.42 4.07
C SER A 435 -13.98 -4.96 3.77
N GLU A 436 -14.97 -4.11 3.64
CA GLU A 436 -14.76 -2.66 3.54
C GLU A 436 -13.96 -2.16 4.74
N GLU A 437 -14.34 -2.57 5.95
CA GLU A 437 -13.66 -2.18 7.19
C GLU A 437 -12.22 -2.69 7.26
N ASP A 438 -11.87 -3.82 6.63
CA ASP A 438 -10.49 -4.30 6.53
C ASP A 438 -9.66 -3.48 5.54
N THR A 439 -10.26 -3.01 4.45
CA THR A 439 -9.52 -2.54 3.28
C THR A 439 -9.57 -1.04 3.06
N HIS A 440 -10.55 -0.32 3.61
CA HIS A 440 -10.73 1.12 3.41
C HIS A 440 -9.78 1.93 4.30
N VAL A 441 -8.59 2.21 3.77
CA VAL A 441 -7.49 2.86 4.49
C VAL A 441 -7.43 4.36 4.22
N ALA A 442 -6.81 5.11 5.14
CA ALA A 442 -6.47 6.50 4.91
C ALA A 442 -5.43 6.64 3.80
N LEU A 443 -5.58 7.67 2.97
CA LEU A 443 -4.56 8.08 2.01
C LEU A 443 -4.58 9.61 1.85
N LEU A 444 -3.51 10.24 2.31
CA LEU A 444 -3.25 11.67 2.22
C LEU A 444 -1.90 11.90 1.56
N VAL A 445 -1.87 12.71 0.51
CA VAL A 445 -0.64 13.15 -0.15
C VAL A 445 -0.52 14.65 0.00
N SER A 446 0.49 15.12 0.71
CA SER A 446 0.67 16.52 1.06
C SER A 446 1.98 17.10 0.58
N SER A 447 1.93 18.35 0.15
CA SER A 447 3.09 19.15 -0.22
C SER A 447 2.72 20.62 -0.19
N PRO A 448 3.63 21.53 0.17
CA PRO A 448 3.36 22.97 0.18
C PRO A 448 2.86 23.56 -1.16
N GLY A 449 3.14 22.89 -2.26
CA GLY A 449 2.66 23.28 -3.60
C GLY A 449 1.20 22.88 -3.89
N PHE A 450 0.55 22.12 -3.02
CA PHE A 450 -0.81 21.66 -3.23
C PHE A 450 -1.83 22.56 -2.52
N SER A 451 -3.00 22.69 -3.14
CA SER A 451 -4.21 23.20 -2.46
C SER A 451 -5.00 22.01 -1.88
N GLN A 452 -5.75 22.27 -0.82
CA GLN A 452 -6.65 21.28 -0.24
C GLN A 452 -7.63 20.74 -1.28
N ARG A 453 -7.63 19.43 -1.48
CA ARG A 453 -8.58 18.72 -2.36
C ARG A 453 -8.98 17.38 -1.77
N MET A 454 -10.19 16.94 -2.08
CA MET A 454 -10.67 15.59 -1.81
C MET A 454 -10.99 14.90 -3.15
N ILE A 455 -10.42 13.73 -3.36
CA ILE A 455 -10.67 12.89 -4.53
C ILE A 455 -11.48 11.68 -4.07
N LYS A 456 -12.68 11.55 -4.65
CA LYS A 456 -13.65 10.49 -4.35
C LYS A 456 -13.61 9.34 -5.36
N THR A 457 -12.75 9.43 -6.37
CA THR A 457 -12.52 8.31 -7.28
C THR A 457 -11.83 7.19 -6.51
N PRO A 458 -12.32 5.95 -6.58
CA PRO A 458 -11.65 4.81 -5.95
C PRO A 458 -10.22 4.67 -6.42
N VAL A 459 -9.31 4.51 -5.47
CA VAL A 459 -7.88 4.28 -5.70
C VAL A 459 -7.38 3.13 -4.85
N GLN A 460 -6.24 2.57 -5.22
CA GLN A 460 -5.60 1.49 -4.47
C GLN A 460 -4.21 1.92 -3.99
N THR A 461 -3.76 1.36 -2.87
CA THR A 461 -2.41 1.61 -2.34
C THR A 461 -1.30 1.19 -3.30
N THR A 462 -1.57 0.28 -4.24
CA THR A 462 -0.67 -0.05 -5.35
C THR A 462 -0.28 1.17 -6.19
N GLN A 463 -1.16 2.17 -6.30
CA GLN A 463 -0.91 3.39 -7.06
C GLN A 463 0.12 4.34 -6.40
N ILE A 464 0.49 4.07 -5.14
CA ILE A 464 1.50 4.88 -4.41
C ILE A 464 2.89 4.69 -5.02
N ALA A 465 3.31 3.46 -5.31
CA ALA A 465 4.63 3.19 -5.87
C ALA A 465 4.92 3.94 -7.19
N PRO A 466 4.08 3.84 -8.24
CA PRO A 466 4.29 4.60 -9.47
C PRO A 466 4.17 6.11 -9.25
N THR A 467 3.39 6.57 -8.27
CA THR A 467 3.30 7.97 -7.88
C THR A 467 4.61 8.49 -7.29
N ILE A 468 5.23 7.73 -6.38
CA ILE A 468 6.52 8.07 -5.78
C ILE A 468 7.61 8.18 -6.85
N LEU A 469 7.73 7.19 -7.72
CA LEU A 469 8.73 7.23 -8.79
C LEU A 469 8.52 8.42 -9.72
N LYS A 470 7.28 8.67 -10.15
CA LYS A 470 6.96 9.84 -10.99
C LYS A 470 7.30 11.17 -10.28
N ALA A 471 7.02 11.28 -8.98
CA ALA A 471 7.35 12.45 -8.19
C ALA A 471 8.86 12.69 -8.10
N LEU A 472 9.65 11.63 -7.98
CA LEU A 472 11.13 11.69 -7.98
C LEU A 472 11.75 11.82 -9.37
N GLY A 473 10.96 11.93 -10.44
CA GLY A 473 11.45 12.02 -11.82
C GLY A 473 11.95 10.70 -12.40
N LEU A 474 11.59 9.58 -11.77
CA LEU A 474 11.92 8.23 -12.21
C LEU A 474 10.78 7.63 -13.06
N ASN A 475 11.11 6.68 -13.92
CA ASN A 475 10.10 6.00 -14.75
C ASN A 475 9.33 4.95 -13.93
N PRO A 476 8.01 5.09 -13.73
CA PRO A 476 7.21 4.11 -12.99
C PRO A 476 7.21 2.70 -13.59
N ARG A 477 7.40 2.57 -14.91
CA ARG A 477 7.44 1.27 -15.60
C ARG A 477 8.71 0.46 -15.33
N THR A 478 9.69 1.01 -14.62
CA THR A 478 10.83 0.23 -14.10
C THR A 478 10.42 -0.70 -12.96
N LEU A 479 9.25 -0.48 -12.35
CA LEU A 479 8.66 -1.43 -11.42
C LEU A 479 8.00 -2.59 -12.19
N GLN A 480 8.51 -3.79 -11.96
CA GLN A 480 8.05 -5.00 -12.63
C GLN A 480 6.57 -5.30 -12.36
N ALA A 481 6.07 -5.01 -11.17
CA ALA A 481 4.67 -5.18 -10.83
C ALA A 481 3.78 -4.16 -11.55
N VAL A 482 4.20 -2.90 -11.63
CA VAL A 482 3.51 -1.84 -12.38
C VAL A 482 3.39 -2.20 -13.87
N GLU A 483 4.44 -2.77 -14.46
CA GLU A 483 4.40 -3.21 -15.85
C GLU A 483 3.46 -4.41 -16.05
N LYS A 484 3.46 -5.38 -15.11
CA LYS A 484 2.60 -6.58 -15.19
C LYS A 484 1.11 -6.26 -14.98
N GLU A 485 0.79 -5.39 -14.03
CA GLU A 485 -0.60 -5.09 -13.62
C GLU A 485 -1.14 -3.80 -14.24
N ASN A 486 -0.33 -3.07 -15.03
CA ASN A 486 -0.66 -1.77 -15.63
C ASN A 486 -1.11 -0.74 -14.57
N THR A 487 -0.48 -0.76 -13.40
CA THR A 487 -0.82 0.15 -12.29
C THR A 487 -0.50 1.60 -12.66
N THR A 488 -1.48 2.48 -12.52
CA THR A 488 -1.33 3.92 -12.79
C THR A 488 -0.97 4.69 -11.53
N SER A 489 -0.37 5.87 -11.68
CA SER A 489 -0.18 6.80 -10.57
C SER A 489 -1.53 7.31 -10.02
N LEU A 490 -1.53 7.78 -8.77
CA LEU A 490 -2.69 8.43 -8.15
C LEU A 490 -3.18 9.61 -9.01
N PRO A 491 -4.50 9.74 -9.24
CA PRO A 491 -5.06 10.81 -10.04
C PRO A 491 -4.93 12.18 -9.34
N GLY A 492 -4.92 13.25 -10.11
CA GLY A 492 -4.97 14.62 -9.61
C GLY A 492 -3.65 15.21 -9.08
N LEU A 493 -2.55 14.45 -9.02
CA LEU A 493 -1.27 14.94 -8.51
C LEU A 493 -0.43 15.66 -9.57
N PHE A 494 -0.47 15.19 -10.81
CA PHE A 494 0.40 15.62 -11.89
C PHE A 494 -0.36 16.28 -13.07
N GLU A 495 -1.64 16.64 -12.85
CA GLU A 495 -2.46 17.31 -13.85
C GLU A 495 -1.93 18.74 -14.07
N GLY A 496 -1.45 19.02 -15.28
CA GLY A 496 -0.80 20.29 -15.68
C GLY A 496 0.70 20.21 -15.96
N ALA A 497 1.34 19.07 -15.72
CA ALA A 497 2.75 18.83 -16.00
C ALA A 497 2.95 17.73 -17.06
N GLU A 498 2.17 17.74 -18.16
CA GLU A 498 2.56 16.94 -19.33
C GLU A 498 3.79 17.58 -19.96
N PRO A 499 4.95 16.89 -20.10
CA PRO A 499 6.04 17.36 -20.92
C PRO A 499 5.53 17.37 -22.36
N GLY A 500 5.55 18.56 -22.99
CA GLY A 500 4.97 18.85 -24.29
C GLY A 500 5.04 17.69 -25.28
N ALA A 501 3.88 17.24 -25.70
CA ALA A 501 3.72 16.56 -26.97
C ALA A 501 4.27 17.52 -28.05
N LYS A 502 5.40 17.19 -28.64
CA LYS A 502 5.89 17.88 -29.83
C LYS A 502 4.81 17.74 -30.89
N THR A 503 3.99 18.77 -31.03
CA THR A 503 3.14 18.94 -32.20
C THR A 503 4.10 19.04 -33.38
N SER A 504 4.17 17.98 -34.17
CA SER A 504 4.73 18.00 -35.50
C SER A 504 3.88 19.01 -36.32
N GLN A 505 4.35 20.24 -36.46
CA GLN A 505 3.84 21.15 -37.46
C GLN A 505 4.23 20.59 -38.82
N ALA A 506 3.26 20.02 -39.52
CA ALA A 506 3.35 19.78 -40.94
C ALA A 506 3.40 21.14 -41.64
N ALA A 507 4.50 21.40 -42.34
CA ALA A 507 4.65 22.58 -43.21
C ALA A 507 3.59 22.52 -44.32
N PRO A 508 3.00 23.68 -44.74
CA PRO A 508 2.11 23.72 -45.89
C PRO A 508 2.94 23.60 -47.19
N GLY A 509 2.85 22.45 -47.84
CA GLY A 509 3.38 22.23 -49.19
C GLY A 509 2.39 22.75 -50.22
N ALA A 510 2.91 23.64 -51.09
CA ALA A 510 2.24 24.21 -52.25
C ALA A 510 1.81 23.13 -53.26
N GLY A 511 0.66 23.39 -53.84
CA GLY A 511 0.09 22.53 -54.89
C GLY A 511 0.80 22.55 -56.22
N THR A 512 0.54 21.57 -57.01
CA THR A 512 0.19 21.69 -58.46
C THR A 512 -0.49 20.41 -58.95
N ALA A 513 -1.50 20.64 -59.76
CA ALA A 513 -2.32 19.65 -60.41
C ALA A 513 -1.57 18.95 -61.55
N SER A 514 -1.91 17.72 -61.83
CA SER A 514 -2.14 17.27 -63.22
C SER A 514 -2.94 15.96 -63.28
N LEU A 515 -3.88 16.00 -64.19
CA LEU A 515 -4.74 14.95 -64.68
C LEU A 515 -3.97 13.79 -65.35
N GLY A 516 -4.50 12.60 -65.30
CA GLY A 516 -4.06 11.49 -66.17
C GLY A 516 -4.82 10.20 -65.87
N ALA A 517 -5.68 9.85 -66.79
CA ALA A 517 -6.61 8.72 -66.80
C ALA A 517 -5.92 7.35 -67.02
N ASP A 518 -6.65 6.36 -66.65
CA ASP A 518 -7.00 5.15 -67.39
C ASP A 518 -6.40 3.78 -67.01
N SER A 519 -7.32 2.94 -66.75
CA SER A 519 -7.56 1.57 -67.25
C SER A 519 -6.86 0.35 -66.61
N ARG A 520 -7.74 -0.48 -66.10
CA ARG A 520 -7.95 -1.93 -66.33
C ARG A 520 -6.95 -2.98 -65.86
N SER A 521 -7.52 -3.84 -65.12
CA SER A 521 -7.66 -5.29 -65.41
C SER A 521 -6.77 -6.27 -64.65
N SER A 522 -7.39 -7.01 -63.82
CA SER A 522 -7.72 -8.45 -63.78
C SER A 522 -6.65 -9.43 -63.26
N ARG A 523 -7.14 -10.19 -62.31
CA ARG A 523 -6.93 -11.65 -62.10
C ARG A 523 -5.51 -12.17 -61.82
N ARG A 524 -5.25 -12.63 -60.64
CA ARG A 524 -5.49 -14.02 -60.17
C ARG A 524 -5.32 -14.11 -58.66
#